data_e3a0184a470cd7f10f586b3b2bcd3476
#
_entry.id   e3a0184a470cd7f10f586b3b2bcd3476
#
_cell.length_a   1.000
_cell.length_b   1.000
_cell.length_c   1.000
_cell.angle_alpha   90.00
_cell.angle_beta   90.00
_cell.angle_gamma   90.00
#
_symmetry.space_group_name_H-M   'P 1'
#
loop_
_entity.id
_entity.type
_entity.pdbx_description
1 polymer ?
#
loop_
_entity_poly.entity_id
_entity_poly.type
_entity_poly.pdbx_seq_one_letter_code
_entity_poly.pdbx_strand_id
1 'polypeptide(L)'
;DGYIVRNREYGNFKAGRIGHPNHPVYAKPEPEKYLGKESVNSCGLKMKITGYRHASDIDVTFEDGVTVYHKSVYNFLRGEIGHPSVEYQQLEKDRRAKEIIGMKNRNTGGYEMEIVAYRGTGDIDVRFRNNCYVRHTRMNQFRSGHIKEPPQAKVGEKSVSHNGEGITLLEYVSNSKVIVRFDDGTVKQTSYCHFKSGDVANPNNPYKPKIRTNHLGEVGKANNGTTVKIVAYRSANDLDVQTEEGVLI
;
A
#
# COMPACT_ATOMS: atom_id res chain seq x y z
N ASP A 1 16.60 21.37 51.38
CA ASP A 1 15.39 22.21 51.34
C ASP A 1 14.10 21.44 51.65
N GLY A 2 14.17 20.12 51.82
CA GLY A 2 12.99 19.28 52.17
C GLY A 2 11.84 19.31 51.16
N TYR A 3 12.09 19.68 49.90
CA TYR A 3 11.06 19.81 48.91
C TYR A 3 10.60 18.41 48.39
N ILE A 4 9.31 18.12 48.43
CA ILE A 4 8.73 16.85 47.97
C ILE A 4 8.08 17.04 46.61
N VAL A 5 8.57 16.31 45.59
CA VAL A 5 7.96 16.27 44.27
C VAL A 5 7.08 15.02 44.20
N ARG A 6 5.76 15.23 44.03
CA ARG A 6 4.75 14.14 44.02
C ARG A 6 4.36 13.72 42.64
N ASN A 7 3.75 12.53 42.51
CA ASN A 7 3.17 11.99 41.28
C ASN A 7 4.15 11.93 40.08
N ARG A 8 5.34 11.37 40.31
CA ARG A 8 6.36 11.20 39.28
C ARG A 8 6.56 9.73 38.94
N GLU A 9 6.82 9.44 37.69
CA GLU A 9 7.09 8.09 37.23
C GLU A 9 8.50 7.63 37.65
N TYR A 10 8.64 6.36 38.06
CA TYR A 10 9.92 5.77 38.44
C TYR A 10 10.96 5.83 37.29
N GLY A 11 10.53 5.67 36.04
CA GLY A 11 11.40 5.81 34.88
C GLY A 11 12.05 7.20 34.76
N ASN A 12 11.31 8.27 35.08
CA ASN A 12 11.83 9.64 35.10
C ASN A 12 12.79 9.87 36.25
N PHE A 13 12.53 9.24 37.41
CA PHE A 13 13.45 9.26 38.54
C PHE A 13 14.80 8.59 38.19
N LYS A 14 14.75 7.38 37.66
CA LYS A 14 15.93 6.61 37.28
C LYS A 14 16.74 7.29 36.15
N ALA A 15 16.06 8.01 35.27
CA ALA A 15 16.70 8.79 34.20
C ALA A 15 17.18 10.19 34.60
N GLY A 16 17.06 10.59 35.89
CA GLY A 16 17.45 11.92 36.37
C GLY A 16 16.58 13.04 35.80
N ARG A 17 15.36 12.76 35.33
CA ARG A 17 14.46 13.73 34.68
C ARG A 17 13.46 14.40 35.62
N ILE A 18 13.65 14.27 36.94
CA ILE A 18 12.80 14.95 37.92
C ILE A 18 13.44 16.29 38.26
N GLY A 19 12.82 17.37 37.75
CA GLY A 19 13.30 18.74 38.04
C GLY A 19 12.88 19.20 39.43
N HIS A 20 13.74 19.99 40.06
CA HIS A 20 13.42 20.72 41.27
C HIS A 20 12.67 22.01 40.90
N PRO A 21 11.52 22.35 41.54
CA PRO A 21 10.72 23.53 41.16
C PRO A 21 11.50 24.85 41.22
N ASN A 22 12.39 24.98 42.18
CA ASN A 22 13.21 26.18 42.34
C ASN A 22 14.54 26.15 41.54
N HIS A 23 14.85 24.99 40.94
CA HIS A 23 15.99 24.77 40.04
C HIS A 23 15.55 24.00 38.82
N PRO A 24 14.67 24.57 37.99
CA PRO A 24 14.27 23.89 36.75
C PRO A 24 15.52 23.70 35.91
N VAL A 25 15.82 22.44 35.59
CA VAL A 25 16.87 22.07 34.61
C VAL A 25 16.30 22.32 33.20
N TYR A 26 15.82 23.54 32.97
CA TYR A 26 15.64 24.03 31.61
C TYR A 26 17.02 24.53 31.16
N ALA A 27 17.44 24.10 29.98
CA ALA A 27 18.57 24.79 29.34
C ALA A 27 18.31 26.29 29.46
N LYS A 28 19.28 27.02 30.02
CA LYS A 28 19.15 28.49 30.19
C LYS A 28 18.67 29.04 28.84
N PRO A 29 17.66 29.94 28.85
CA PRO A 29 17.28 30.61 27.62
C PRO A 29 18.54 31.22 27.00
N GLU A 30 18.80 30.92 25.74
CA GLU A 30 19.93 31.50 24.99
C GLU A 30 19.38 32.51 23.97
N PRO A 31 18.80 33.65 24.40
CA PRO A 31 18.21 34.61 23.48
C PRO A 31 19.23 35.15 22.49
N GLU A 32 20.47 35.35 22.91
CA GLU A 32 21.56 35.86 22.07
C GLU A 32 21.86 34.95 20.87
N LYS A 33 21.62 33.66 21.01
CA LYS A 33 21.82 32.67 19.95
C LYS A 33 20.75 32.72 18.86
N TYR A 34 19.55 33.14 19.19
CA TYR A 34 18.37 33.00 18.30
C TYR A 34 17.71 34.32 17.96
N LEU A 35 17.72 35.32 18.87
CA LEU A 35 17.11 36.62 18.62
C LEU A 35 17.79 37.32 17.43
N GLY A 36 16.99 37.81 16.52
CA GLY A 36 17.49 38.43 15.29
C GLY A 36 17.89 37.45 14.19
N LYS A 37 17.85 36.14 14.43
CA LYS A 37 18.15 35.14 13.41
C LYS A 37 17.13 35.19 12.29
N GLU A 38 17.61 35.09 11.06
CA GLU A 38 16.78 35.10 9.84
C GLU A 38 16.68 33.70 9.22
N SER A 39 15.58 33.45 8.58
CA SER A 39 15.29 32.21 7.84
C SER A 39 14.28 32.52 6.71
N VAL A 40 14.00 31.52 5.88
CA VAL A 40 13.00 31.60 4.83
C VAL A 40 11.99 30.50 5.05
N ASN A 41 10.70 30.82 4.95
CA ASN A 41 9.67 29.79 5.07
C ASN A 41 9.48 29.00 3.77
N SER A 42 8.63 27.98 3.81
CA SER A 42 8.31 27.12 2.68
C SER A 42 7.71 27.85 1.46
N CYS A 43 7.15 29.06 1.66
CA CYS A 43 6.64 29.92 0.58
C CYS A 43 7.68 30.89 0.01
N GLY A 44 8.91 30.87 0.52
CA GLY A 44 9.96 31.80 0.09
C GLY A 44 9.96 33.15 0.81
N LEU A 45 9.11 33.35 1.84
CA LEU A 45 9.07 34.57 2.64
C LEU A 45 10.21 34.59 3.65
N LYS A 46 10.94 35.69 3.69
CA LYS A 46 11.93 35.93 4.75
C LYS A 46 11.23 36.16 6.08
N MET A 47 11.80 35.61 7.13
CA MET A 47 11.29 35.74 8.48
C MET A 47 12.45 35.87 9.50
N LYS A 48 12.17 36.55 10.59
CA LYS A 48 13.17 36.87 11.64
C LYS A 48 12.60 36.60 13.03
N ILE A 49 13.39 36.04 13.92
CA ILE A 49 13.01 35.92 15.32
C ILE A 49 13.09 37.29 15.98
N THR A 50 11.95 37.82 16.40
CA THR A 50 11.83 39.14 17.05
C THR A 50 11.56 39.06 18.55
N GLY A 51 11.11 37.89 19.04
CA GLY A 51 10.93 37.61 20.45
C GLY A 51 11.40 36.20 20.79
N TYR A 52 12.09 36.03 21.92
CA TYR A 52 12.59 34.75 22.40
C TYR A 52 12.35 34.61 23.91
N ARG A 53 11.50 33.64 24.27
CA ARG A 53 11.27 33.24 25.68
C ARG A 53 11.98 31.93 26.01
N HIS A 54 11.82 30.93 25.17
CA HIS A 54 12.56 29.66 25.18
C HIS A 54 12.43 28.96 23.81
N ALA A 55 13.12 27.85 23.61
CA ALA A 55 13.22 27.17 22.30
C ALA A 55 11.87 26.74 21.69
N SER A 56 10.83 26.54 22.50
CA SER A 56 9.46 26.23 22.04
C SER A 56 8.51 27.42 22.08
N ASP A 57 9.01 28.62 22.39
CA ASP A 57 8.19 29.84 22.46
C ASP A 57 8.98 31.07 21.99
N ILE A 58 8.84 31.36 20.70
CA ILE A 58 9.45 32.50 20.02
C ILE A 58 8.38 33.30 19.27
N ASP A 59 8.66 34.56 19.00
CA ASP A 59 7.89 35.39 18.09
C ASP A 59 8.67 35.56 16.77
N VAL A 60 7.97 35.47 15.65
CA VAL A 60 8.58 35.57 14.35
C VAL A 60 7.86 36.61 13.50
N THR A 61 8.63 37.56 12.97
CA THR A 61 8.15 38.61 12.09
C THR A 61 8.59 38.30 10.65
N PHE A 62 7.65 38.36 9.72
CA PHE A 62 7.89 38.24 8.30
C PHE A 62 8.35 39.56 7.68
N GLU A 63 8.90 39.54 6.47
CA GLU A 63 9.42 40.71 5.75
C GLU A 63 8.36 41.78 5.47
N ASP A 64 7.07 41.42 5.42
CA ASP A 64 5.94 42.32 5.28
C ASP A 64 5.49 42.95 6.60
N GLY A 65 6.18 42.67 7.71
CA GLY A 65 5.90 43.19 9.05
C GLY A 65 4.90 42.37 9.87
N VAL A 66 4.30 41.33 9.29
CA VAL A 66 3.36 40.47 10.02
C VAL A 66 4.11 39.61 11.05
N THR A 67 3.65 39.64 12.30
CA THR A 67 4.23 38.85 13.39
C THR A 67 3.33 37.71 13.80
N VAL A 68 3.91 36.52 13.97
CA VAL A 68 3.28 35.33 14.54
C VAL A 68 3.94 34.97 15.85
N TYR A 69 3.13 34.64 16.85
CA TYR A 69 3.54 34.42 18.22
C TYR A 69 3.57 32.94 18.56
N HIS A 70 4.29 32.62 19.66
CA HIS A 70 4.31 31.26 20.23
C HIS A 70 4.70 30.16 19.24
N LYS A 71 5.76 30.39 18.48
CA LYS A 71 6.36 29.42 17.57
C LYS A 71 7.57 28.73 18.20
N SER A 72 8.02 27.62 17.62
CA SER A 72 9.23 26.95 18.09
C SER A 72 10.43 27.29 17.20
N VAL A 73 11.62 27.35 17.79
CA VAL A 73 12.88 27.46 17.06
C VAL A 73 13.04 26.31 16.05
N TYR A 74 12.58 25.11 16.42
CA TYR A 74 12.63 23.94 15.54
C TYR A 74 11.89 24.21 14.23
N ASN A 75 10.64 24.66 14.30
CA ASN A 75 9.85 24.96 13.10
C ASN A 75 10.42 26.16 12.32
N PHE A 76 10.98 27.14 13.03
CA PHE A 76 11.64 28.29 12.41
C PHE A 76 12.84 27.86 11.55
N LEU A 77 13.73 27.04 12.11
CA LEU A 77 14.92 26.55 11.39
C LEU A 77 14.61 25.68 10.18
N ARG A 78 13.44 25.03 10.18
CA ARG A 78 12.96 24.20 9.06
C ARG A 78 12.13 24.96 8.05
N GLY A 79 11.88 26.26 8.27
CA GLY A 79 11.01 27.04 7.41
C GLY A 79 9.52 26.65 7.48
N GLU A 80 9.11 25.96 8.56
CA GLU A 80 7.75 25.41 8.73
C GLU A 80 6.79 26.38 9.43
N ILE A 81 7.15 27.68 9.52
CA ILE A 81 6.25 28.69 10.06
C ILE A 81 5.44 29.30 8.91
N GLY A 82 4.13 29.01 8.94
CA GLY A 82 3.19 29.52 7.94
C GLY A 82 2.83 30.98 8.21
N HIS A 83 2.64 31.75 7.13
CA HIS A 83 2.12 33.10 7.19
C HIS A 83 0.60 33.09 7.42
N PRO A 84 0.03 33.97 8.26
CA PRO A 84 -1.40 33.96 8.59
C PRO A 84 -2.31 34.45 7.47
N SER A 85 -1.80 35.17 6.47
CA SER A 85 -2.60 35.68 5.35
C SER A 85 -3.13 34.54 4.49
N VAL A 86 -4.37 34.70 4.04
CA VAL A 86 -5.07 33.72 3.18
C VAL A 86 -4.32 33.52 1.86
N GLU A 87 -3.75 34.57 1.30
CA GLU A 87 -3.00 34.54 0.05
C GLU A 87 -1.79 33.61 0.15
N TYR A 88 -0.94 33.76 1.17
CA TYR A 88 0.22 32.89 1.36
C TYR A 88 -0.16 31.46 1.76
N GLN A 89 -1.25 31.27 2.48
CA GLN A 89 -1.79 29.92 2.74
C GLN A 89 -2.23 29.24 1.46
N GLN A 90 -2.81 29.99 0.51
CA GLN A 90 -3.20 29.44 -0.80
C GLN A 90 -1.96 29.10 -1.63
N LEU A 91 -0.98 29.98 -1.70
CA LEU A 91 0.29 29.71 -2.38
C LEU A 91 0.98 28.43 -1.85
N GLU A 92 0.98 28.23 -0.54
CA GLU A 92 1.53 27.01 0.08
C GLU A 92 0.75 25.76 -0.33
N LYS A 93 -0.59 25.85 -0.36
CA LYS A 93 -1.43 24.74 -0.84
C LYS A 93 -1.15 24.42 -2.30
N ASP A 94 -1.05 25.43 -3.14
CA ASP A 94 -0.80 25.26 -4.58
C ASP A 94 0.61 24.68 -4.83
N ARG A 95 1.62 25.12 -4.09
CA ARG A 95 2.97 24.55 -4.13
C ARG A 95 2.95 23.07 -3.78
N ARG A 96 2.32 22.72 -2.64
CA ARG A 96 2.19 21.31 -2.20
C ARG A 96 1.41 20.48 -3.21
N ALA A 97 0.36 21.03 -3.80
CA ALA A 97 -0.39 20.34 -4.83
C ALA A 97 0.46 20.01 -6.04
N LYS A 98 1.29 20.96 -6.51
CA LYS A 98 2.22 20.75 -7.65
C LYS A 98 3.26 19.65 -7.37
N GLU A 99 3.73 19.53 -6.13
CA GLU A 99 4.68 18.49 -5.75
C GLU A 99 4.04 17.09 -5.64
N ILE A 100 2.77 17.03 -5.30
CA ILE A 100 2.04 15.79 -4.99
C ILE A 100 1.30 15.24 -6.20
N ILE A 101 0.71 16.11 -7.05
CA ILE A 101 0.03 15.69 -8.27
C ILE A 101 1.05 15.01 -9.20
N GLY A 102 0.67 13.87 -9.74
CA GLY A 102 1.53 13.01 -10.54
C GLY A 102 2.31 11.95 -9.75
N MET A 103 2.29 11.99 -8.41
CA MET A 103 2.88 10.91 -7.62
C MET A 103 2.22 9.57 -7.93
N LYS A 104 3.04 8.54 -8.09
CA LYS A 104 2.60 7.18 -8.39
C LYS A 104 2.88 6.24 -7.23
N ASN A 105 2.01 5.26 -7.09
CA ASN A 105 2.16 4.14 -6.17
C ASN A 105 1.41 2.92 -6.72
N ARG A 106 1.52 1.77 -6.05
CA ARG A 106 0.73 0.58 -6.35
C ARG A 106 -0.15 0.24 -5.15
N ASN A 107 -1.38 -0.19 -5.45
CA ASN A 107 -2.24 -0.70 -4.40
C ASN A 107 -1.88 -2.15 -4.02
N THR A 108 -2.51 -2.67 -2.98
CA THR A 108 -2.31 -4.06 -2.50
C THR A 108 -2.70 -5.11 -3.54
N GLY A 109 -3.51 -4.76 -4.54
CA GLY A 109 -3.85 -5.60 -5.70
C GLY A 109 -2.81 -5.53 -6.84
N GLY A 110 -1.73 -4.75 -6.71
CA GLY A 110 -0.68 -4.57 -7.71
C GLY A 110 -1.00 -3.56 -8.81
N TYR A 111 -2.14 -2.87 -8.74
CA TYR A 111 -2.53 -1.86 -9.73
C TYR A 111 -1.81 -0.54 -9.49
N GLU A 112 -1.22 0.02 -10.54
CA GLU A 112 -0.65 1.36 -10.50
C GLU A 112 -1.75 2.39 -10.32
N MET A 113 -1.49 3.37 -9.45
CA MET A 113 -2.35 4.50 -9.16
C MET A 113 -1.54 5.79 -9.14
N GLU A 114 -2.15 6.89 -9.56
CA GLU A 114 -1.53 8.21 -9.69
C GLU A 114 -2.43 9.28 -9.08
N ILE A 115 -1.87 10.20 -8.29
CA ILE A 115 -2.63 11.33 -7.75
C ILE A 115 -2.86 12.35 -8.87
N VAL A 116 -4.13 12.67 -9.13
CA VAL A 116 -4.54 13.63 -10.17
C VAL A 116 -5.14 14.92 -9.61
N ALA A 117 -5.54 14.92 -8.34
CA ALA A 117 -5.96 16.12 -7.63
C ALA A 117 -5.55 16.03 -6.15
N TYR A 118 -5.12 17.16 -5.60
CA TYR A 118 -4.75 17.28 -4.18
C TYR A 118 -5.42 18.53 -3.59
N ARG A 119 -6.30 18.34 -2.63
CA ARG A 119 -6.98 19.41 -1.87
C ARG A 119 -6.54 19.43 -0.40
N GLY A 120 -5.70 18.46 -0.03
CA GLY A 120 -5.15 18.29 1.31
C GLY A 120 -4.87 16.81 1.59
N THR A 121 -4.22 16.51 2.72
CA THR A 121 -3.87 15.11 3.09
C THR A 121 -5.10 14.22 3.32
N GLY A 122 -6.25 14.82 3.63
CA GLY A 122 -7.53 14.13 3.81
C GLY A 122 -8.38 14.01 2.54
N ASP A 123 -7.99 14.68 1.43
CA ASP A 123 -8.81 14.77 0.22
C ASP A 123 -7.94 14.83 -1.03
N ILE A 124 -7.80 13.69 -1.68
CA ILE A 124 -7.10 13.51 -2.96
C ILE A 124 -7.97 12.71 -3.92
N ASP A 125 -7.77 12.91 -5.22
CA ASP A 125 -8.31 12.03 -6.27
C ASP A 125 -7.18 11.20 -6.88
N VAL A 126 -7.44 9.93 -7.08
CA VAL A 126 -6.48 8.96 -7.60
C VAL A 126 -7.01 8.36 -8.90
N ARG A 127 -6.16 8.33 -9.90
CA ARG A 127 -6.41 7.68 -11.19
C ARG A 127 -5.73 6.32 -11.23
N PHE A 128 -6.48 5.32 -11.65
CA PHE A 128 -6.00 4.01 -12.07
C PHE A 128 -5.93 3.93 -13.60
N ARG A 129 -5.43 2.80 -14.14
CA ARG A 129 -5.48 2.53 -15.58
C ARG A 129 -6.92 2.62 -16.12
N ASN A 130 -7.06 2.72 -17.43
CA ASN A 130 -8.35 2.90 -18.12
C ASN A 130 -9.12 4.17 -17.71
N ASN A 131 -8.39 5.20 -17.24
CA ASN A 131 -8.98 6.46 -16.74
C ASN A 131 -10.03 6.26 -15.65
N CYS A 132 -9.85 5.26 -14.81
CA CYS A 132 -10.71 5.00 -13.66
C CYS A 132 -10.25 5.82 -12.47
N TYR A 133 -11.19 6.42 -11.74
CA TYR A 133 -10.88 7.34 -10.65
C TYR A 133 -11.50 6.87 -9.33
N VAL A 134 -10.75 7.05 -8.25
CA VAL A 134 -11.28 7.06 -6.88
C VAL A 134 -11.11 8.47 -6.35
N ARG A 135 -12.24 9.14 -6.07
CA ARG A 135 -12.26 10.52 -5.63
C ARG A 135 -12.40 10.61 -4.12
N HIS A 136 -11.97 11.75 -3.57
CA HIS A 136 -12.11 12.07 -2.15
C HIS A 136 -11.54 10.99 -1.20
N THR A 137 -10.39 10.42 -1.57
CA THR A 137 -9.66 9.49 -0.73
C THR A 137 -8.54 10.19 0.06
N ARG A 138 -7.82 9.47 0.91
CA ARG A 138 -6.82 10.05 1.80
C ARG A 138 -5.40 9.71 1.38
N MET A 139 -4.46 10.63 1.62
CA MET A 139 -3.04 10.45 1.33
C MET A 139 -2.42 9.23 2.04
N ASN A 140 -2.84 8.94 3.28
CA ASN A 140 -2.33 7.76 4.00
C ASN A 140 -2.76 6.45 3.32
N GLN A 141 -3.99 6.36 2.80
CA GLN A 141 -4.46 5.19 2.03
C GLN A 141 -3.71 5.04 0.71
N PHE A 142 -3.39 6.18 0.05
CA PHE A 142 -2.55 6.16 -1.14
C PHE A 142 -1.15 5.62 -0.83
N ARG A 143 -0.49 6.15 0.21
CA ARG A 143 0.87 5.73 0.60
C ARG A 143 0.95 4.27 1.03
N SER A 144 -0.05 3.78 1.74
CA SER A 144 -0.11 2.38 2.20
C SER A 144 -0.63 1.41 1.13
N GLY A 145 -1.09 1.91 -0.03
CA GLY A 145 -1.67 1.07 -1.09
C GLY A 145 -3.08 0.53 -0.79
N HIS A 146 -3.77 1.05 0.21
CA HIS A 146 -5.09 0.56 0.61
C HIS A 146 -6.27 1.18 -0.15
N ILE A 147 -6.00 1.82 -1.30
CA ILE A 147 -7.07 2.28 -2.19
C ILE A 147 -7.45 1.14 -3.13
N LYS A 148 -8.69 0.70 -3.02
CA LYS A 148 -9.22 -0.37 -3.87
C LYS A 148 -9.45 0.14 -5.28
N GLU A 149 -9.01 -0.65 -6.26
CA GLU A 149 -9.19 -0.34 -7.66
C GLU A 149 -10.68 -0.43 -8.07
N PRO A 150 -11.18 0.49 -8.90
CA PRO A 150 -12.48 0.35 -9.53
C PRO A 150 -12.55 -0.88 -10.44
N PRO A 151 -13.73 -1.53 -10.61
CA PRO A 151 -13.89 -2.70 -11.44
C PRO A 151 -13.36 -2.52 -12.87
N GLN A 152 -13.59 -1.37 -13.48
CA GLN A 152 -13.15 -1.04 -14.83
C GLN A 152 -11.62 -0.99 -14.97
N ALA A 153 -10.90 -0.75 -13.90
CA ALA A 153 -9.43 -0.80 -13.92
C ALA A 153 -8.90 -2.21 -14.20
N LYS A 154 -9.70 -3.25 -14.00
CA LYS A 154 -9.36 -4.65 -14.28
C LYS A 154 -9.48 -5.01 -15.76
N VAL A 155 -10.27 -4.28 -16.53
CA VAL A 155 -10.43 -4.52 -17.97
C VAL A 155 -9.09 -4.42 -18.70
N GLY A 156 -8.82 -5.37 -19.59
CA GLY A 156 -7.54 -5.54 -20.29
C GLY A 156 -6.49 -6.32 -19.51
N GLU A 157 -6.80 -6.85 -18.31
CA GLU A 157 -5.92 -7.82 -17.65
C GLU A 157 -5.75 -9.07 -18.54
N LYS A 158 -4.54 -9.62 -18.46
CA LYS A 158 -4.17 -10.84 -19.17
C LYS A 158 -3.95 -11.99 -18.18
N SER A 159 -4.32 -13.17 -18.59
CA SER A 159 -4.05 -14.44 -17.91
C SER A 159 -3.76 -15.51 -18.96
N VAL A 160 -3.42 -16.71 -18.52
CA VAL A 160 -3.17 -17.85 -19.40
C VAL A 160 -4.02 -19.00 -18.92
N SER A 161 -4.73 -19.66 -19.83
CA SER A 161 -5.52 -20.86 -19.54
C SER A 161 -4.61 -22.05 -19.21
N HIS A 162 -5.17 -23.08 -18.60
CA HIS A 162 -4.43 -24.33 -18.36
C HIS A 162 -3.93 -25.00 -19.65
N ASN A 163 -4.50 -24.68 -20.80
CA ASN A 163 -4.04 -25.14 -22.10
C ASN A 163 -2.92 -24.28 -22.71
N GLY A 164 -2.47 -23.23 -22.00
CA GLY A 164 -1.43 -22.30 -22.46
C GLY A 164 -1.95 -21.19 -23.37
N GLU A 165 -3.26 -21.04 -23.57
CA GLU A 165 -3.85 -19.97 -24.38
C GLU A 165 -3.92 -18.67 -23.60
N GLY A 166 -3.59 -17.57 -24.24
CA GLY A 166 -3.76 -16.24 -23.65
C GLY A 166 -5.24 -15.87 -23.51
N ILE A 167 -5.56 -15.26 -22.37
CA ILE A 167 -6.92 -14.81 -22.06
C ILE A 167 -6.85 -13.33 -21.67
N THR A 168 -7.73 -12.51 -22.23
CA THR A 168 -7.85 -11.08 -21.93
C THR A 168 -9.21 -10.78 -21.33
N LEU A 169 -9.25 -10.07 -20.21
CA LEU A 169 -10.47 -9.60 -19.56
C LEU A 169 -11.08 -8.45 -20.36
N LEU A 170 -12.27 -8.65 -20.94
CA LEU A 170 -12.99 -7.62 -21.70
C LEU A 170 -13.93 -6.80 -20.84
N GLU A 171 -14.60 -7.44 -19.88
CA GLU A 171 -15.57 -6.77 -19.01
C GLU A 171 -15.54 -7.36 -17.62
N TYR A 172 -15.61 -6.50 -16.61
CA TYR A 172 -15.74 -6.90 -15.21
C TYR A 172 -17.06 -6.37 -14.64
N VAL A 173 -18.03 -7.27 -14.46
CA VAL A 173 -19.33 -6.96 -13.84
C VAL A 173 -19.26 -7.20 -12.32
N SER A 174 -18.74 -8.36 -11.91
CA SER A 174 -18.55 -8.76 -10.51
C SER A 174 -17.50 -9.87 -10.41
N ASN A 175 -17.12 -10.26 -9.19
CA ASN A 175 -16.22 -11.42 -8.99
C ASN A 175 -16.78 -12.73 -9.58
N SER A 176 -18.09 -12.91 -9.61
CA SER A 176 -18.76 -14.09 -10.18
C SER A 176 -19.04 -13.98 -11.67
N LYS A 177 -18.95 -12.77 -12.24
CA LYS A 177 -19.30 -12.54 -13.64
C LYS A 177 -18.30 -11.59 -14.30
N VAL A 178 -17.47 -12.17 -15.17
CA VAL A 178 -16.55 -11.44 -16.06
C VAL A 178 -16.67 -11.99 -17.48
N ILE A 179 -16.37 -11.17 -18.47
CA ILE A 179 -16.29 -11.57 -19.87
C ILE A 179 -14.82 -11.58 -20.27
N VAL A 180 -14.38 -12.69 -20.84
CA VAL A 180 -13.00 -12.88 -21.30
C VAL A 180 -12.96 -13.22 -22.77
N ARG A 181 -11.84 -12.89 -23.43
CA ARG A 181 -11.54 -13.24 -24.80
C ARG A 181 -10.25 -14.03 -24.87
N PHE A 182 -10.27 -15.17 -25.52
CA PHE A 182 -9.10 -15.96 -25.86
C PHE A 182 -8.34 -15.37 -27.07
N ASP A 183 -7.10 -15.81 -27.30
CA ASP A 183 -6.27 -15.32 -28.41
C ASP A 183 -6.88 -15.66 -29.79
N ASP A 184 -7.67 -16.72 -29.90
CA ASP A 184 -8.42 -17.09 -31.11
C ASP A 184 -9.66 -16.20 -31.36
N GLY A 185 -9.93 -15.23 -30.48
CA GLY A 185 -11.08 -14.34 -30.55
C GLY A 185 -12.33 -14.85 -29.85
N THR A 186 -12.37 -16.10 -29.38
CA THR A 186 -13.50 -16.68 -28.68
C THR A 186 -13.80 -15.94 -27.40
N VAL A 187 -15.07 -15.61 -27.18
CA VAL A 187 -15.54 -14.87 -25.99
C VAL A 187 -16.30 -15.80 -25.06
N LYS A 188 -16.03 -15.72 -23.77
CA LYS A 188 -16.68 -16.53 -22.73
C LYS A 188 -16.97 -15.75 -21.48
N GLN A 189 -18.11 -16.05 -20.85
CA GLN A 189 -18.39 -15.61 -19.48
C GLN A 189 -17.80 -16.60 -18.47
N THR A 190 -17.15 -16.09 -17.43
CA THR A 190 -16.58 -16.88 -16.34
C THR A 190 -16.58 -16.08 -15.04
N SER A 191 -16.02 -16.65 -13.96
CA SER A 191 -15.73 -15.90 -12.74
C SER A 191 -14.33 -15.26 -12.78
N TYR A 192 -14.13 -14.17 -12.04
CA TYR A 192 -12.84 -13.53 -11.96
C TYR A 192 -11.77 -14.44 -11.31
N CYS A 193 -12.18 -15.29 -10.36
CA CYS A 193 -11.31 -16.29 -9.75
C CYS A 193 -10.77 -17.28 -10.80
N HIS A 194 -11.66 -17.87 -11.62
CA HIS A 194 -11.25 -18.79 -12.69
C HIS A 194 -10.38 -18.09 -13.74
N PHE A 195 -10.69 -16.83 -14.08
CA PHE A 195 -9.82 -16.04 -14.96
C PHE A 195 -8.41 -15.89 -14.38
N LYS A 196 -8.27 -15.56 -13.10
CA LYS A 196 -6.98 -15.38 -12.45
C LYS A 196 -6.19 -16.69 -12.29
N SER A 197 -6.87 -17.80 -12.02
CA SER A 197 -6.24 -19.13 -11.91
C SER A 197 -5.94 -19.79 -13.25
N GLY A 198 -6.45 -19.24 -14.37
CA GLY A 198 -6.38 -19.89 -15.69
C GLY A 198 -7.36 -21.05 -15.87
N ASP A 199 -8.27 -21.25 -14.93
CA ASP A 199 -9.27 -22.32 -14.96
C ASP A 199 -10.47 -21.92 -15.85
N VAL A 200 -10.15 -21.52 -17.07
CA VAL A 200 -11.13 -21.14 -18.09
C VAL A 200 -10.84 -21.94 -19.34
N ALA A 201 -11.72 -22.88 -19.63
CA ALA A 201 -11.63 -23.69 -20.88
C ALA A 201 -12.18 -22.87 -22.06
N ASN A 202 -11.42 -22.81 -23.16
CA ASN A 202 -11.88 -22.28 -24.43
C ASN A 202 -12.92 -23.26 -25.02
N PRO A 203 -14.12 -22.79 -25.39
CA PRO A 203 -15.12 -23.67 -26.04
C PRO A 203 -14.60 -24.35 -27.31
N ASN A 204 -13.76 -23.69 -28.10
CA ASN A 204 -13.19 -24.20 -29.35
C ASN A 204 -11.96 -25.11 -29.12
N ASN A 205 -11.33 -25.01 -27.92
CA ASN A 205 -10.22 -25.87 -27.55
C ASN A 205 -10.43 -26.34 -26.09
N PRO A 206 -11.42 -27.22 -25.86
CA PRO A 206 -11.73 -27.68 -24.52
C PRO A 206 -10.53 -28.40 -23.92
N TYR A 207 -10.36 -28.21 -22.59
CA TYR A 207 -9.31 -28.86 -21.82
C TYR A 207 -9.28 -30.36 -22.12
N LYS A 208 -8.20 -30.82 -22.74
CA LYS A 208 -7.93 -32.26 -22.84
C LYS A 208 -7.41 -32.69 -21.45
N PRO A 209 -8.17 -33.50 -20.72
CA PRO A 209 -7.67 -34.01 -19.45
C PRO A 209 -6.30 -34.61 -19.73
N LYS A 210 -5.28 -34.28 -18.89
CA LYS A 210 -4.00 -34.98 -18.94
C LYS A 210 -4.35 -36.47 -19.01
N ILE A 211 -3.89 -37.14 -20.07
CA ILE A 211 -4.03 -38.60 -20.19
C ILE A 211 -3.55 -39.11 -18.84
N ARG A 212 -4.46 -39.64 -18.02
CA ARG A 212 -4.08 -40.27 -16.75
C ARG A 212 -3.02 -41.25 -17.13
N THR A 213 -1.85 -41.16 -16.52
CA THR A 213 -0.74 -42.08 -16.77
C THR A 213 -1.34 -43.46 -16.68
N ASN A 214 -1.36 -44.18 -17.81
CA ASN A 214 -1.97 -45.49 -17.84
C ASN A 214 -0.95 -46.43 -17.19
N HIS A 215 -1.20 -46.78 -15.95
CA HIS A 215 -0.33 -47.70 -15.19
C HIS A 215 -0.58 -49.18 -15.55
N LEU A 216 -1.38 -49.44 -16.60
CA LEU A 216 -1.64 -50.76 -17.07
C LEU A 216 -0.34 -51.46 -17.46
N GLY A 217 -0.11 -52.65 -16.90
CA GLY A 217 1.09 -53.44 -17.14
C GLY A 217 2.27 -53.11 -16.21
N GLU A 218 2.17 -52.10 -15.34
CA GLU A 218 3.19 -51.89 -14.32
C GLU A 218 3.26 -53.08 -13.36
N VAL A 219 4.51 -53.44 -12.96
CA VAL A 219 4.79 -54.54 -12.05
C VAL A 219 5.27 -54.00 -10.73
N GLY A 220 4.68 -54.51 -9.65
CA GLY A 220 5.00 -54.15 -8.27
C GLY A 220 5.09 -55.38 -7.37
N LYS A 221 5.29 -55.17 -6.10
CA LYS A 221 5.26 -56.25 -5.08
C LYS A 221 4.13 -56.01 -4.08
N ALA A 222 3.36 -57.03 -3.81
CA ALA A 222 2.37 -57.05 -2.73
C ALA A 222 3.09 -57.14 -1.36
N ASN A 223 2.39 -56.88 -0.27
CA ASN A 223 2.96 -56.86 1.11
C ASN A 223 3.56 -58.21 1.55
N ASN A 224 3.15 -59.31 0.94
CA ASN A 224 3.68 -60.67 1.15
C ASN A 224 4.89 -60.98 0.26
N GLY A 225 5.39 -60.04 -0.54
CA GLY A 225 6.50 -60.20 -1.46
C GLY A 225 6.15 -60.78 -2.83
N THR A 226 4.89 -61.18 -3.10
CA THR A 226 4.47 -61.69 -4.37
C THR A 226 4.54 -60.63 -5.45
N THR A 227 5.07 -60.95 -6.62
CA THR A 227 5.05 -60.05 -7.78
C THR A 227 3.64 -59.95 -8.35
N VAL A 228 3.17 -58.71 -8.55
CA VAL A 228 1.84 -58.42 -9.11
C VAL A 228 1.96 -57.46 -10.28
N LYS A 229 1.05 -57.59 -11.26
CA LYS A 229 0.99 -56.73 -12.44
C LYS A 229 -0.38 -56.06 -12.50
N ILE A 230 -0.43 -54.78 -12.80
CA ILE A 230 -1.71 -54.08 -13.01
C ILE A 230 -2.34 -54.54 -14.32
N VAL A 231 -3.51 -55.19 -14.26
CA VAL A 231 -4.26 -55.68 -15.41
C VAL A 231 -5.48 -54.82 -15.75
N ALA A 232 -5.95 -53.99 -14.84
CA ALA A 232 -6.89 -52.92 -15.13
C ALA A 232 -6.57 -51.70 -14.26
N TYR A 233 -6.60 -50.51 -14.83
CA TYR A 233 -6.35 -49.27 -14.12
C TYR A 233 -7.49 -48.27 -14.39
N ARG A 234 -8.32 -47.99 -13.41
CA ARG A 234 -9.43 -47.05 -13.47
C ARG A 234 -9.13 -45.72 -12.73
N SER A 235 -8.46 -45.82 -11.61
CA SER A 235 -7.98 -44.66 -10.84
C SER A 235 -6.87 -45.08 -9.84
N ALA A 236 -6.22 -44.13 -9.15
CA ALA A 236 -5.26 -44.42 -8.10
C ALA A 236 -5.80 -45.25 -6.94
N ASN A 237 -7.12 -45.23 -6.74
CA ASN A 237 -7.82 -45.98 -5.69
C ASN A 237 -8.70 -47.15 -6.25
N ASP A 238 -8.59 -47.42 -7.56
CA ASP A 238 -9.38 -48.45 -8.22
C ASP A 238 -8.61 -49.05 -9.40
N LEU A 239 -7.98 -50.19 -9.11
CA LEU A 239 -7.16 -50.94 -10.04
C LEU A 239 -7.25 -52.45 -9.73
N ASP A 240 -7.12 -53.29 -10.73
CA ASP A 240 -7.04 -54.74 -10.60
C ASP A 240 -5.59 -55.17 -10.80
N VAL A 241 -5.11 -56.06 -9.96
CA VAL A 241 -3.79 -56.65 -10.09
C VAL A 241 -3.89 -58.19 -10.21
N GLN A 242 -2.96 -58.77 -10.96
CA GLN A 242 -2.85 -60.18 -11.14
C GLN A 242 -1.47 -60.66 -10.69
N THR A 243 -1.43 -61.81 -9.99
CA THR A 243 -0.17 -62.48 -9.62
C THR A 243 0.45 -63.18 -10.84
N GLU A 244 1.73 -63.57 -10.74
CA GLU A 244 2.40 -64.37 -11.77
C GLU A 244 1.73 -65.72 -12.03
N GLU A 245 0.99 -66.22 -11.03
CA GLU A 245 0.22 -67.47 -11.12
C GLU A 245 -1.17 -67.27 -11.79
N GLY A 246 -1.50 -66.02 -12.20
CA GLY A 246 -2.74 -65.70 -12.88
C GLY A 246 -3.95 -65.41 -11.97
N VAL A 247 -3.73 -65.32 -10.66
CA VAL A 247 -4.77 -65.04 -9.69
C VAL A 247 -5.03 -63.53 -9.63
N LEU A 248 -6.30 -63.09 -9.84
CA LEU A 248 -6.78 -61.72 -9.63
C LEU A 248 -6.90 -61.47 -8.13
N ILE A 249 -6.36 -60.34 -7.67
CA ILE A 249 -6.46 -59.86 -6.28
C ILE A 249 -7.20 -58.56 -6.25
#